data_42679d29b99267a14b1e8150265646ee
#
_entry.id   42679d29b99267a14b1e8150265646ee
#
_cell.length_a   1.000
_cell.length_b   1.000
_cell.length_c   1.000
_cell.angle_alpha   90.00
_cell.angle_beta   90.00
_cell.angle_gamma   90.00
#
_symmetry.space_group_name_H-M   'P 1'
#
loop_
_entity.id
_entity.type
_entity.pdbx_description
1 polymer ?
#
loop_
_entity_poly.entity_id
_entity_poly.type
_entity_poly.pdbx_seq_one_letter_code
_entity_poly.pdbx_strand_id
1 'polypeptide(L)'
;MQGEKLQNRVTIQDIAREVDMSIATVSAVLGNKSHCYASEKTKTMIREKAREMGYRPNLLARSLKNGRTHIIGLICLSIQNEISSNEVVYLTNGLLAYGYTTQVIYDRGETILRKKACETLIDHGCDAIVIYGHLFEEELPVIRRFPAPVYHIDMTAEHLLPGRTIYVNYKTGIMEAMECLNALGHENFYFIGGRWTGIQQDPRYRLFCNYCRKTGVSDPENRMLLTRSFKELNADQIENIIEHHPDVTAFIATNDIWALRVMQILHETGRKVPDDFSVVGFDNITASEVCIPSLSSIRQPVKEAAEEVIKMLMNELEGKNFPVQNEVPCRLVKRDSIGKARTHQLKFTIKGKKQK
;
A
#
# COMPACT_ATOMS: atom_id res chain seq x y z
N MET A 1 45.35 -6.05 16.30
CA MET A 1 44.42 -5.20 15.53
C MET A 1 44.09 -3.98 16.40
N GLN A 2 44.73 -2.85 16.09
CA GLN A 2 44.52 -1.60 16.81
C GLN A 2 43.14 -1.08 16.42
N GLY A 3 42.26 -0.84 17.44
CA GLY A 3 40.95 -0.27 17.22
C GLY A 3 41.08 1.15 16.65
N GLU A 4 40.58 1.36 15.45
CA GLU A 4 40.35 2.71 14.92
C GLU A 4 39.42 3.46 15.91
N LYS A 5 39.97 4.50 16.54
CA LYS A 5 39.19 5.43 17.32
C LYS A 5 38.13 6.04 16.37
N LEU A 6 36.85 5.80 16.65
CA LEU A 6 35.76 6.54 16.04
C LEU A 6 36.13 8.02 16.02
N GLN A 7 36.31 8.60 14.81
CA GLN A 7 36.59 10.02 14.64
C GLN A 7 35.53 10.82 15.41
N ASN A 8 35.97 11.63 16.36
CA ASN A 8 35.09 12.50 17.13
C ASN A 8 34.30 13.37 16.15
N ARG A 9 33.00 13.26 16.15
CA ARG A 9 32.08 14.04 15.31
C ARG A 9 32.31 15.52 15.58
N VAL A 10 32.58 16.31 14.54
CA VAL A 10 32.71 17.78 14.63
C VAL A 10 31.44 18.37 15.22
N THR A 11 31.61 19.21 16.22
CA THR A 11 30.51 19.88 16.96
C THR A 11 30.37 21.35 16.58
N ILE A 12 29.25 21.96 16.96
CA ILE A 12 29.05 23.43 16.81
C ILE A 12 30.15 24.20 17.57
N GLN A 13 30.62 23.67 18.69
CA GLN A 13 31.70 24.30 19.50
C GLN A 13 33.01 24.32 18.73
N ASP A 14 33.33 23.28 17.97
CA ASP A 14 34.55 23.26 17.18
C ASP A 14 34.48 24.29 16.06
N ILE A 15 33.35 24.41 15.38
CA ILE A 15 33.15 25.45 14.34
C ILE A 15 33.26 26.84 14.97
N ALA A 16 32.61 27.09 16.13
CA ALA A 16 32.60 28.36 16.78
C ALA A 16 34.04 28.81 17.15
N ARG A 17 34.87 27.87 17.56
CA ARG A 17 36.31 28.10 17.82
C ARG A 17 37.08 28.46 16.56
N GLU A 18 36.86 27.74 15.45
CA GLU A 18 37.56 27.96 14.21
C GLU A 18 37.19 29.28 13.50
N VAL A 19 35.97 29.78 13.67
CA VAL A 19 35.50 31.03 13.06
C VAL A 19 35.55 32.21 14.01
N ASP A 20 36.07 32.02 15.23
CA ASP A 20 36.13 33.01 16.32
C ASP A 20 34.78 33.71 16.59
N MET A 21 33.73 32.90 16.69
CA MET A 21 32.37 33.38 16.91
C MET A 21 31.69 32.65 18.06
N SER A 22 30.64 33.27 18.63
CA SER A 22 29.88 32.63 19.68
C SER A 22 29.14 31.39 19.19
N ILE A 23 29.02 30.36 20.03
CA ILE A 23 28.22 29.17 19.75
C ILE A 23 26.80 29.55 19.35
N ALA A 24 26.24 30.58 19.98
CA ALA A 24 24.89 31.07 19.67
C ALA A 24 24.77 31.60 18.24
N THR A 25 25.77 32.37 17.77
CA THR A 25 25.82 32.90 16.41
C THR A 25 25.95 31.76 15.40
N VAL A 26 26.88 30.83 15.61
CA VAL A 26 27.09 29.66 14.72
C VAL A 26 25.83 28.80 14.68
N SER A 27 25.21 28.51 15.82
CA SER A 27 23.96 27.75 15.89
C SER A 27 22.81 28.47 15.18
N ALA A 28 22.72 29.79 15.24
CA ALA A 28 21.69 30.57 14.58
C ALA A 28 21.86 30.56 13.07
N VAL A 29 23.10 30.69 12.58
CA VAL A 29 23.44 30.64 11.15
C VAL A 29 23.20 29.27 10.55
N LEU A 30 23.72 28.20 11.19
CA LEU A 30 23.59 26.82 10.72
C LEU A 30 22.16 26.30 10.85
N GLY A 31 21.38 26.84 11.80
CA GLY A 31 19.96 26.53 12.00
C GLY A 31 19.01 27.37 11.15
N ASN A 32 19.49 28.25 10.27
CA ASN A 32 18.68 29.17 9.44
C ASN A 32 17.62 29.95 10.24
N LYS A 33 17.96 30.44 11.46
CA LYS A 33 16.99 31.14 12.27
C LYS A 33 16.69 32.52 11.72
N SER A 34 15.42 32.94 11.69
CA SER A 34 14.95 34.23 11.19
C SER A 34 15.54 35.43 11.96
N HIS A 35 15.93 35.23 13.21
CA HIS A 35 16.52 36.27 14.09
C HIS A 35 18.06 36.22 14.14
N CYS A 36 18.72 35.80 13.06
CA CYS A 36 20.17 35.82 13.00
C CYS A 36 20.65 37.15 12.45
N TYR A 37 21.18 38.00 13.30
CA TYR A 37 21.68 39.34 12.97
C TYR A 37 23.10 39.35 12.38
N ALA A 38 23.68 38.18 12.04
CA ALA A 38 24.98 38.12 11.41
C ALA A 38 24.91 38.62 9.96
N SER A 39 25.99 39.33 9.52
CA SER A 39 26.13 39.80 8.12
C SER A 39 26.15 38.62 7.16
N GLU A 40 25.77 38.83 5.89
CA GLU A 40 25.82 37.75 4.87
C GLU A 40 27.24 37.20 4.71
N LYS A 41 28.27 38.05 4.80
CA LYS A 41 29.68 37.61 4.79
C LYS A 41 29.97 36.65 5.95
N THR A 42 29.50 36.97 7.14
CA THR A 42 29.67 36.09 8.32
C THR A 42 28.91 34.79 8.18
N LYS A 43 27.68 34.83 7.64
CA LYS A 43 26.88 33.62 7.39
C LYS A 43 27.55 32.68 6.38
N THR A 44 28.10 33.24 5.32
CA THR A 44 28.83 32.48 4.28
C THR A 44 30.07 31.81 4.88
N MET A 45 30.90 32.58 5.60
CA MET A 45 32.10 32.07 6.26
C MET A 45 31.80 30.89 7.21
N ILE A 46 30.76 31.02 8.04
CA ILE A 46 30.36 29.95 8.97
C ILE A 46 29.90 28.68 8.20
N ARG A 47 29.12 28.85 7.13
CA ARG A 47 28.62 27.71 6.31
C ARG A 47 29.75 27.00 5.58
N GLU A 48 30.71 27.75 5.03
CA GLU A 48 31.89 27.21 4.35
C GLU A 48 32.76 26.44 5.33
N LYS A 49 33.07 27.02 6.49
CA LYS A 49 33.87 26.34 7.52
C LYS A 49 33.19 25.07 8.03
N ALA A 50 31.89 25.11 8.27
CA ALA A 50 31.12 23.92 8.65
C ALA A 50 31.20 22.81 7.57
N ARG A 51 31.18 23.18 6.28
CA ARG A 51 31.33 22.25 5.16
C ARG A 51 32.74 21.66 5.11
N GLU A 52 33.77 22.52 5.21
CA GLU A 52 35.19 22.09 5.21
C GLU A 52 35.47 21.09 6.34
N MET A 53 34.96 21.36 7.54
CA MET A 53 35.15 20.50 8.70
C MET A 53 34.27 19.24 8.68
N GLY A 54 33.39 19.07 7.68
CA GLY A 54 32.48 17.94 7.60
C GLY A 54 31.41 17.92 8.70
N TYR A 55 31.07 19.11 9.22
CA TYR A 55 30.03 19.22 10.25
C TYR A 55 28.68 18.75 9.73
N ARG A 56 28.03 17.90 10.51
CA ARG A 56 26.64 17.50 10.28
C ARG A 56 25.82 17.86 11.53
N PRO A 57 24.71 18.59 11.38
CA PRO A 57 23.83 18.89 12.49
C PRO A 57 23.47 17.61 13.27
N ASN A 58 23.53 17.67 14.59
CA ASN A 58 23.05 16.58 15.43
C ASN A 58 21.52 16.66 15.50
N LEU A 59 20.84 15.77 14.79
CA LEU A 59 19.37 15.72 14.75
C LEU A 59 18.79 15.45 16.14
N LEU A 60 19.44 14.62 16.95
CA LEU A 60 19.01 14.36 18.33
C LEU A 60 19.08 15.62 19.21
N ALA A 61 20.18 16.41 19.11
CA ALA A 61 20.27 17.66 19.84
C ALA A 61 19.26 18.72 19.34
N ARG A 62 18.92 18.67 18.06
CA ARG A 62 17.90 19.54 17.47
C ARG A 62 16.50 19.12 17.91
N SER A 63 16.20 17.82 17.97
CA SER A 63 14.91 17.30 18.42
C SER A 63 14.64 17.62 19.88
N LEU A 64 15.64 17.49 20.74
CA LEU A 64 15.56 17.89 22.16
C LEU A 64 15.18 19.37 22.34
N LYS A 65 15.61 20.24 21.42
CA LYS A 65 15.32 21.68 21.47
C LYS A 65 13.96 22.05 20.89
N ASN A 66 13.56 21.35 19.82
CA ASN A 66 12.35 21.68 19.05
C ASN A 66 11.16 20.78 19.39
N GLY A 67 11.37 19.72 20.19
CA GLY A 67 10.36 18.74 20.56
C GLY A 67 9.96 17.82 19.41
N ARG A 68 10.69 17.84 18.26
CA ARG A 68 10.39 17.01 17.06
C ARG A 68 11.64 16.43 16.43
N THR A 69 11.53 15.19 16.00
CA THR A 69 12.61 14.45 15.31
C THR A 69 12.58 14.64 13.79
N HIS A 70 11.43 15.01 13.23
CA HIS A 70 11.13 14.99 11.80
C HIS A 70 11.27 13.58 11.19
N ILE A 71 10.91 12.55 11.97
CA ILE A 71 10.85 11.16 11.53
C ILE A 71 9.40 10.68 11.62
N ILE A 72 8.88 10.11 10.56
CA ILE A 72 7.58 9.44 10.53
C ILE A 72 7.80 7.94 10.38
N GLY A 73 7.19 7.15 11.26
CA GLY A 73 7.17 5.71 11.16
C GLY A 73 6.15 5.25 10.11
N LEU A 74 6.53 4.30 9.25
CA LEU A 74 5.62 3.64 8.32
C LEU A 74 5.58 2.16 8.65
N ILE A 75 4.39 1.60 8.87
CA ILE A 75 4.18 0.16 9.07
C ILE A 75 3.35 -0.34 7.89
N CYS A 76 3.87 -1.33 7.18
CA CYS A 76 3.22 -1.92 6.02
C CYS A 76 3.30 -3.45 6.05
N LEU A 77 2.39 -4.10 5.31
CA LEU A 77 2.27 -5.55 5.24
C LEU A 77 3.51 -6.21 4.60
N SER A 78 4.00 -5.63 3.52
CA SER A 78 5.09 -6.15 2.70
C SER A 78 5.65 -5.04 1.81
N ILE A 79 6.87 -5.20 1.33
CA ILE A 79 7.45 -4.39 0.25
C ILE A 79 7.71 -5.23 -1.02
N GLN A 80 7.25 -6.48 -1.04
CA GLN A 80 7.49 -7.41 -2.15
C GLN A 80 6.45 -7.30 -3.28
N ASN A 81 5.33 -6.66 -3.03
CA ASN A 81 4.31 -6.40 -4.05
C ASN A 81 4.30 -4.91 -4.45
N GLU A 82 3.89 -4.66 -5.69
CA GLU A 82 3.92 -3.33 -6.30
C GLU A 82 3.05 -2.31 -5.53
N ILE A 83 1.91 -2.73 -5.00
CA ILE A 83 1.01 -1.83 -4.27
C ILE A 83 1.67 -1.32 -2.99
N SER A 84 2.14 -2.22 -2.14
CA SER A 84 2.78 -1.84 -0.87
C SER A 84 4.08 -1.08 -1.08
N SER A 85 4.86 -1.42 -2.12
CA SER A 85 6.09 -0.67 -2.42
C SER A 85 5.79 0.73 -2.94
N ASN A 86 4.79 0.90 -3.81
CA ASN A 86 4.37 2.21 -4.30
C ASN A 86 3.85 3.09 -3.17
N GLU A 87 3.14 2.54 -2.22
CA GLU A 87 2.67 3.26 -1.05
C GLU A 87 3.81 3.83 -0.22
N VAL A 88 4.82 3.00 0.11
CA VAL A 88 6.02 3.47 0.81
C VAL A 88 6.71 4.57 0.00
N VAL A 89 6.79 4.44 -1.33
CA VAL A 89 7.39 5.45 -2.21
C VAL A 89 6.61 6.77 -2.17
N TYR A 90 5.27 6.74 -2.32
CA TYR A 90 4.47 7.97 -2.30
C TYR A 90 4.49 8.65 -0.93
N LEU A 91 4.38 7.90 0.15
CA LEU A 91 4.47 8.44 1.50
C LEU A 91 5.84 9.05 1.77
N THR A 92 6.92 8.32 1.45
CA THR A 92 8.29 8.80 1.68
C THR A 92 8.58 10.06 0.89
N ASN A 93 8.27 10.09 -0.41
CA ASN A 93 8.52 11.26 -1.24
C ASN A 93 7.65 12.46 -0.83
N GLY A 94 6.39 12.23 -0.52
CA GLY A 94 5.49 13.29 -0.07
C GLY A 94 5.90 13.89 1.28
N LEU A 95 6.29 13.06 2.24
CA LEU A 95 6.76 13.52 3.56
C LEU A 95 8.12 14.25 3.47
N LEU A 96 9.00 13.80 2.56
CA LEU A 96 10.28 14.45 2.32
C LEU A 96 10.11 15.92 1.86
N ALA A 97 9.07 16.23 1.07
CA ALA A 97 8.76 17.59 0.64
C ALA A 97 8.44 18.54 1.82
N TYR A 98 8.01 18.00 2.97
CA TYR A 98 7.79 18.73 4.22
C TYR A 98 8.98 18.62 5.20
N GLY A 99 10.10 18.02 4.76
CA GLY A 99 11.31 17.90 5.58
C GLY A 99 11.27 16.73 6.58
N TYR A 100 10.35 15.79 6.42
CA TYR A 100 10.30 14.55 7.21
C TYR A 100 11.03 13.42 6.49
N THR A 101 11.73 12.59 7.25
CA THR A 101 12.26 11.30 6.80
C THR A 101 11.35 10.18 7.29
N THR A 102 11.44 9.01 6.67
CA THR A 102 10.61 7.86 7.05
C THR A 102 11.45 6.70 7.56
N GLN A 103 10.94 6.03 8.57
CA GLN A 103 11.44 4.74 9.03
C GLN A 103 10.38 3.68 8.74
N VAL A 104 10.71 2.70 7.89
CA VAL A 104 9.76 1.68 7.42
C VAL A 104 10.01 0.37 8.16
N ILE A 105 8.93 -0.21 8.71
CA ILE A 105 8.92 -1.55 9.29
C ILE A 105 7.75 -2.32 8.68
N TYR A 106 7.96 -3.59 8.32
CA TYR A 106 6.87 -4.44 7.88
C TYR A 106 6.51 -5.47 8.94
N ASP A 107 5.20 -5.62 9.14
CA ASP A 107 4.59 -6.42 10.19
C ASP A 107 4.04 -7.76 9.69
N ARG A 108 4.10 -8.04 8.38
CA ARG A 108 3.56 -9.24 7.72
C ARG A 108 2.06 -9.46 7.97
N GLY A 109 1.32 -8.43 8.41
CA GLY A 109 -0.07 -8.55 8.84
C GLY A 109 -0.25 -9.25 10.18
N GLU A 110 0.82 -9.39 10.97
CA GLU A 110 0.78 -10.05 12.26
C GLU A 110 0.64 -9.01 13.39
N THR A 111 -0.43 -9.10 14.17
CA THR A 111 -0.71 -8.18 15.30
C THR A 111 0.48 -8.02 16.26
N ILE A 112 1.16 -9.14 16.57
CA ILE A 112 2.33 -9.15 17.48
C ILE A 112 3.47 -8.35 16.90
N LEU A 113 3.77 -8.53 15.60
CA LEU A 113 4.85 -7.81 14.92
C LEU A 113 4.50 -6.34 14.77
N ARG A 114 3.23 -6.00 14.49
CA ARG A 114 2.74 -4.63 14.40
C ARG A 114 2.91 -3.88 15.72
N LYS A 115 2.51 -4.49 16.83
CA LYS A 115 2.72 -3.91 18.16
C LYS A 115 4.19 -3.62 18.42
N LYS A 116 5.08 -4.59 18.16
CA LYS A 116 6.54 -4.41 18.31
C LYS A 116 7.08 -3.32 17.38
N ALA A 117 6.58 -3.22 16.15
CA ALA A 117 6.95 -2.17 15.20
C ALA A 117 6.57 -0.78 15.74
N CYS A 118 5.34 -0.62 16.25
CA CYS A 118 4.92 0.62 16.88
C CYS A 118 5.81 1.01 18.06
N GLU A 119 6.06 0.08 18.99
CA GLU A 119 6.95 0.30 20.14
C GLU A 119 8.34 0.76 19.68
N THR A 120 8.93 0.06 18.71
CA THR A 120 10.23 0.41 18.13
C THR A 120 10.25 1.82 17.54
N LEU A 121 9.22 2.20 16.78
CA LEU A 121 9.13 3.53 16.16
C LEU A 121 9.00 4.64 17.21
N ILE A 122 8.27 4.37 18.30
CA ILE A 122 8.14 5.29 19.42
C ILE A 122 9.47 5.46 20.16
N ASP A 123 10.16 4.37 20.45
CA ASP A 123 11.48 4.39 21.10
C ASP A 123 12.52 5.13 20.24
N HIS A 124 12.37 5.08 18.93
CA HIS A 124 13.18 5.87 17.99
C HIS A 124 12.74 7.34 17.88
N GLY A 125 11.70 7.73 18.60
CA GLY A 125 11.21 9.11 18.67
C GLY A 125 10.49 9.57 17.41
N CYS A 126 9.80 8.69 16.70
CA CYS A 126 8.98 9.12 15.57
C CYS A 126 7.89 10.09 16.00
N ASP A 127 7.71 11.20 15.26
CA ASP A 127 6.72 12.22 15.53
C ASP A 127 5.29 11.76 15.27
N ALA A 128 5.11 10.78 14.39
CA ALA A 128 3.86 10.09 14.11
C ALA A 128 4.13 8.71 13.47
N ILE A 129 3.10 7.87 13.43
CA ILE A 129 3.15 6.56 12.77
C ILE A 129 2.00 6.49 11.76
N VAL A 130 2.27 5.98 10.56
CA VAL A 130 1.26 5.60 9.56
C VAL A 130 1.24 4.08 9.44
N ILE A 131 0.07 3.49 9.59
CA ILE A 131 -0.16 2.05 9.40
C ILE A 131 -0.97 1.86 8.13
N TYR A 132 -0.46 1.00 7.25
CA TYR A 132 -1.20 0.54 6.08
C TYR A 132 -1.61 -0.91 6.23
N GLY A 133 -2.90 -1.17 6.00
CA GLY A 133 -3.48 -2.49 6.07
C GLY A 133 -4.54 -2.60 7.17
N HIS A 134 -5.09 -3.79 7.33
CA HIS A 134 -6.18 -4.01 8.26
C HIS A 134 -5.69 -3.90 9.72
N LEU A 135 -6.40 -3.11 10.53
CA LEU A 135 -6.29 -3.07 11.99
C LEU A 135 -7.41 -3.91 12.60
N PHE A 136 -7.12 -4.59 13.71
CA PHE A 136 -8.11 -5.32 14.48
C PHE A 136 -8.52 -4.52 15.72
N GLU A 137 -9.75 -4.68 16.18
CA GLU A 137 -10.26 -3.97 17.36
C GLU A 137 -9.42 -4.18 18.62
N GLU A 138 -8.88 -5.39 18.79
CA GLU A 138 -8.00 -5.73 19.92
C GLU A 138 -6.66 -4.95 19.94
N GLU A 139 -6.25 -4.37 18.83
CA GLU A 139 -5.03 -3.56 18.75
C GLU A 139 -5.25 -2.12 19.24
N LEU A 140 -6.48 -1.60 19.17
CA LEU A 140 -6.81 -0.22 19.48
C LEU A 140 -6.45 0.23 20.91
N PRO A 141 -6.67 -0.57 21.97
CA PRO A 141 -6.32 -0.17 23.33
C PRO A 141 -4.82 0.09 23.50
N VAL A 142 -3.98 -0.60 22.73
CA VAL A 142 -2.53 -0.41 22.72
C VAL A 142 -2.17 0.83 21.91
N ILE A 143 -2.68 0.92 20.67
CA ILE A 143 -2.41 2.02 19.74
C ILE A 143 -2.79 3.39 20.34
N ARG A 144 -3.95 3.47 21.00
CA ARG A 144 -4.45 4.73 21.64
C ARG A 144 -3.61 5.22 22.81
N ARG A 145 -2.76 4.37 23.38
CA ARG A 145 -1.86 4.75 24.50
C ARG A 145 -0.52 5.29 24.02
N PHE A 146 -0.24 5.22 22.72
CA PHE A 146 1.03 5.72 22.21
C PHE A 146 1.11 7.25 22.32
N PRO A 147 2.28 7.79 22.70
CA PRO A 147 2.47 9.24 22.82
C PRO A 147 2.47 9.95 21.46
N ALA A 148 2.83 9.24 20.39
CA ALA A 148 2.82 9.74 19.02
C ALA A 148 1.47 9.42 18.35
N PRO A 149 0.89 10.33 17.54
CA PRO A 149 -0.34 10.07 16.80
C PRO A 149 -0.15 8.96 15.77
N VAL A 150 -1.14 8.06 15.69
CA VAL A 150 -1.17 6.98 14.73
C VAL A 150 -2.24 7.25 13.69
N TYR A 151 -1.86 7.19 12.43
CA TYR A 151 -2.73 7.34 11.28
C TYR A 151 -2.88 5.99 10.56
N HIS A 152 -3.98 5.82 9.88
CA HIS A 152 -4.33 4.55 9.27
C HIS A 152 -4.83 4.75 7.84
N ILE A 153 -4.35 3.91 6.91
CA ILE A 153 -4.93 3.75 5.58
C ILE A 153 -5.60 2.38 5.56
N ASP A 154 -6.92 2.37 5.49
CA ASP A 154 -7.76 1.20 5.69
C ASP A 154 -8.59 0.86 4.45
N MET A 155 -8.84 -0.43 4.24
CA MET A 155 -9.70 -0.96 3.18
C MET A 155 -11.05 -1.44 3.73
N THR A 156 -11.24 -1.41 5.05
CA THR A 156 -12.52 -1.72 5.70
C THR A 156 -13.22 -0.43 6.11
N ALA A 157 -14.54 -0.40 6.11
CA ALA A 157 -15.30 0.79 6.47
C ALA A 157 -15.47 0.97 8.00
N GLU A 158 -14.65 0.30 8.81
CA GLU A 158 -14.84 0.25 10.26
C GLU A 158 -14.36 1.50 11.02
N HIS A 159 -13.58 2.38 10.35
CA HIS A 159 -13.10 3.66 10.89
C HIS A 159 -12.55 3.59 12.32
N LEU A 160 -11.67 2.61 12.56
CA LEU A 160 -11.18 2.27 13.90
C LEU A 160 -10.40 3.41 14.58
N LEU A 161 -9.83 4.34 13.82
CA LEU A 161 -9.16 5.55 14.32
C LEU A 161 -9.88 6.81 13.78
N PRO A 162 -10.98 7.25 14.40
CA PRO A 162 -11.73 8.41 13.95
C PRO A 162 -10.86 9.66 13.81
N GLY A 163 -10.98 10.38 12.68
CA GLY A 163 -10.21 11.58 12.39
C GLY A 163 -8.75 11.34 11.99
N ARG A 164 -8.30 10.07 11.97
CA ARG A 164 -6.94 9.67 11.57
C ARG A 164 -6.92 8.48 10.62
N THR A 165 -8.03 8.21 9.93
CA THR A 165 -8.16 7.12 8.95
C THR A 165 -8.51 7.67 7.58
N ILE A 166 -7.78 7.22 6.56
CA ILE A 166 -8.16 7.33 5.15
C ILE A 166 -8.72 5.99 4.71
N TYR A 167 -9.97 5.99 4.28
CA TYR A 167 -10.67 4.79 3.80
C TYR A 167 -10.47 4.60 2.30
N VAL A 168 -9.88 3.49 1.91
CA VAL A 168 -9.77 3.05 0.51
C VAL A 168 -11.02 2.26 0.15
N ASN A 169 -11.95 2.89 -0.57
CA ASN A 169 -13.25 2.29 -0.88
C ASN A 169 -13.16 1.29 -2.05
N TYR A 170 -13.04 0.01 -1.73
CA TYR A 170 -13.02 -1.09 -2.68
C TYR A 170 -14.38 -1.29 -3.37
N LYS A 171 -15.48 -0.95 -2.68
CA LYS A 171 -16.84 -1.18 -3.17
C LYS A 171 -17.06 -0.51 -4.52
N THR A 172 -16.62 0.71 -4.69
CA THR A 172 -16.83 1.46 -5.94
C THR A 172 -16.23 0.73 -7.13
N GLY A 173 -14.93 0.34 -7.07
CA GLY A 173 -14.27 -0.34 -8.18
C GLY A 173 -14.82 -1.74 -8.46
N ILE A 174 -15.18 -2.50 -7.40
CA ILE A 174 -15.78 -3.83 -7.54
C ILE A 174 -17.15 -3.73 -8.19
N MET A 175 -17.98 -2.77 -7.78
CA MET A 175 -19.29 -2.56 -8.40
C MET A 175 -19.15 -2.14 -9.86
N GLU A 176 -18.24 -1.24 -10.20
CA GLU A 176 -17.95 -0.85 -11.59
C GLU A 176 -17.54 -2.07 -12.44
N ALA A 177 -16.72 -2.98 -11.91
CA ALA A 177 -16.31 -4.18 -12.61
C ALA A 177 -17.47 -5.16 -12.85
N MET A 178 -18.26 -5.42 -11.80
CA MET A 178 -19.41 -6.32 -11.87
C MET A 178 -20.50 -5.79 -12.80
N GLU A 179 -20.79 -4.49 -12.74
CA GLU A 179 -21.76 -3.83 -13.62
C GLU A 179 -21.28 -3.82 -15.08
N CYS A 180 -19.96 -3.59 -15.30
CA CYS A 180 -19.37 -3.68 -16.64
C CYS A 180 -19.51 -5.07 -17.24
N LEU A 181 -19.24 -6.12 -16.45
CA LEU A 181 -19.42 -7.52 -16.90
C LEU A 181 -20.90 -7.82 -17.17
N ASN A 182 -21.79 -7.42 -16.27
CA ASN A 182 -23.25 -7.64 -16.44
C ASN A 182 -23.79 -6.95 -17.71
N ALA A 183 -23.37 -5.72 -18.00
CA ALA A 183 -23.72 -5.00 -19.21
C ALA A 183 -23.23 -5.68 -20.51
N LEU A 184 -22.23 -6.56 -20.41
CA LEU A 184 -21.71 -7.39 -21.50
C LEU A 184 -22.35 -8.79 -21.56
N GLY A 185 -23.37 -9.05 -20.74
CA GLY A 185 -24.13 -10.29 -20.70
C GLY A 185 -23.56 -11.37 -19.78
N HIS A 186 -22.57 -11.05 -18.93
CA HIS A 186 -22.09 -12.01 -17.94
C HIS A 186 -23.06 -12.04 -16.75
N GLU A 187 -23.62 -13.18 -16.45
CA GLU A 187 -24.53 -13.41 -15.33
C GLU A 187 -23.87 -14.26 -14.22
N ASN A 188 -22.92 -15.11 -14.65
CA ASN A 188 -22.30 -16.09 -13.79
C ASN A 188 -20.78 -15.90 -13.74
N PHE A 189 -20.28 -15.69 -12.53
CA PHE A 189 -18.89 -15.37 -12.22
C PHE A 189 -18.26 -16.45 -11.34
N TYR A 190 -16.94 -16.55 -11.40
CA TYR A 190 -16.16 -17.39 -10.49
C TYR A 190 -15.03 -16.60 -9.87
N PHE A 191 -14.91 -16.67 -8.53
CA PHE A 191 -13.87 -15.94 -7.79
C PHE A 191 -12.63 -16.81 -7.59
N ILE A 192 -11.46 -16.26 -7.88
CA ILE A 192 -10.17 -16.94 -7.73
C ILE A 192 -9.30 -16.11 -6.79
N GLY A 193 -8.70 -16.74 -5.77
CA GLY A 193 -7.88 -15.98 -4.85
C GLY A 193 -7.05 -16.77 -3.86
N GLY A 194 -6.40 -16.03 -2.97
CA GLY A 194 -5.61 -16.56 -1.89
C GLY A 194 -6.46 -17.03 -0.71
N ARG A 195 -6.05 -18.13 -0.08
CA ARG A 195 -6.63 -18.61 1.19
C ARG A 195 -5.76 -18.12 2.34
N TRP A 196 -6.34 -17.31 3.22
CA TRP A 196 -5.73 -16.91 4.47
C TRP A 196 -6.77 -16.92 5.61
N THR A 197 -6.29 -16.86 6.84
CA THR A 197 -7.18 -16.74 8.00
C THR A 197 -7.91 -15.39 7.92
N GLY A 198 -9.24 -15.42 7.99
CA GLY A 198 -10.06 -14.20 7.90
C GLY A 198 -10.44 -13.76 6.48
N ILE A 199 -10.30 -14.64 5.46
CA ILE A 199 -10.74 -14.32 4.08
C ILE A 199 -12.19 -13.82 4.00
N GLN A 200 -13.07 -14.31 4.90
CA GLN A 200 -14.48 -13.87 4.97
C GLN A 200 -14.62 -12.39 5.34
N GLN A 201 -13.60 -11.80 5.94
CA GLN A 201 -13.55 -10.37 6.27
C GLN A 201 -12.98 -9.52 5.14
N ASP A 202 -12.35 -10.14 4.13
CA ASP A 202 -11.84 -9.41 2.97
C ASP A 202 -12.97 -8.70 2.21
N PRO A 203 -12.88 -7.39 2.01
CA PRO A 203 -13.92 -6.64 1.30
C PRO A 203 -14.20 -7.16 -0.12
N ARG A 204 -13.18 -7.66 -0.84
CA ARG A 204 -13.33 -8.21 -2.20
C ARG A 204 -14.19 -9.44 -2.20
N TYR A 205 -13.92 -10.37 -1.28
CA TYR A 205 -14.72 -11.57 -1.08
C TYR A 205 -16.17 -11.24 -0.71
N ARG A 206 -16.37 -10.40 0.31
CA ARG A 206 -17.71 -10.02 0.78
C ARG A 206 -18.53 -9.32 -0.28
N LEU A 207 -17.92 -8.39 -1.02
CA LEU A 207 -18.59 -7.64 -2.06
C LEU A 207 -18.96 -8.53 -3.26
N PHE A 208 -18.08 -9.47 -3.64
CA PHE A 208 -18.39 -10.49 -4.64
C PHE A 208 -19.62 -11.31 -4.24
N CYS A 209 -19.62 -11.91 -3.05
CA CYS A 209 -20.74 -12.69 -2.54
C CYS A 209 -22.04 -11.88 -2.48
N ASN A 210 -21.97 -10.63 -1.99
CA ASN A 210 -23.15 -9.76 -1.89
C ASN A 210 -23.71 -9.41 -3.26
N TYR A 211 -22.87 -9.16 -4.25
CA TYR A 211 -23.31 -8.91 -5.61
C TYR A 211 -24.00 -10.16 -6.21
N CYS A 212 -23.35 -11.32 -6.13
CA CYS A 212 -23.91 -12.57 -6.62
C CYS A 212 -25.28 -12.89 -6.03
N ARG A 213 -25.46 -12.70 -4.71
CA ARG A 213 -26.78 -12.89 -4.07
C ARG A 213 -27.85 -11.94 -4.59
N LYS A 214 -27.49 -10.68 -4.86
CA LYS A 214 -28.40 -9.68 -5.42
C LYS A 214 -28.83 -10.00 -6.85
N THR A 215 -27.96 -10.68 -7.62
CA THR A 215 -28.24 -11.08 -8.99
C THR A 215 -28.84 -12.49 -9.12
N GLY A 216 -29.18 -13.14 -8.00
CA GLY A 216 -29.92 -14.41 -7.97
C GLY A 216 -29.05 -15.66 -7.84
N VAL A 217 -27.75 -15.50 -7.59
CA VAL A 217 -26.88 -16.67 -7.28
C VAL A 217 -27.08 -17.04 -5.82
N SER A 218 -27.63 -18.24 -5.56
CA SER A 218 -27.99 -18.70 -4.21
C SER A 218 -26.77 -18.94 -3.32
N ASP A 219 -25.74 -19.58 -3.86
CA ASP A 219 -24.58 -20.05 -3.10
C ASP A 219 -23.26 -19.52 -3.71
N PRO A 220 -22.97 -18.21 -3.59
CA PRO A 220 -21.77 -17.63 -4.19
C PRO A 220 -20.47 -18.19 -3.58
N GLU A 221 -20.51 -18.71 -2.36
CA GLU A 221 -19.39 -19.36 -1.70
C GLU A 221 -18.93 -20.63 -2.43
N ASN A 222 -19.83 -21.30 -3.15
CA ASN A 222 -19.51 -22.46 -3.98
C ASN A 222 -18.91 -22.06 -5.35
N ARG A 223 -18.89 -20.76 -5.65
CA ARG A 223 -18.29 -20.21 -6.87
C ARG A 223 -16.95 -19.56 -6.60
N MET A 224 -16.11 -20.26 -5.83
CA MET A 224 -14.80 -19.78 -5.41
C MET A 224 -13.77 -20.88 -5.38
N LEU A 225 -12.57 -20.55 -5.86
CA LEU A 225 -11.38 -21.36 -5.65
C LEU A 225 -10.34 -20.52 -4.91
N LEU A 226 -9.99 -21.00 -3.72
CA LEU A 226 -9.00 -20.35 -2.86
C LEU A 226 -7.84 -21.33 -2.63
N THR A 227 -6.63 -20.93 -3.04
CA THR A 227 -5.39 -21.70 -2.85
C THR A 227 -4.42 -20.91 -1.97
N ARG A 228 -3.38 -21.55 -1.41
CA ARG A 228 -2.41 -20.87 -0.53
C ARG A 228 -1.53 -19.90 -1.31
N SER A 229 -1.27 -20.19 -2.58
CA SER A 229 -0.44 -19.39 -3.46
C SER A 229 -0.97 -19.48 -4.89
N PHE A 230 -0.82 -18.43 -5.68
CA PHE A 230 -1.14 -18.46 -7.12
C PHE A 230 -0.35 -19.55 -7.88
N LYS A 231 0.81 -19.98 -7.36
CA LYS A 231 1.61 -21.07 -7.93
C LYS A 231 0.94 -22.45 -7.78
N GLU A 232 0.05 -22.62 -6.81
CA GLU A 232 -0.73 -23.84 -6.62
C GLU A 232 -1.93 -23.92 -7.58
N LEU A 233 -2.33 -22.79 -8.16
CA LEU A 233 -3.38 -22.76 -9.17
C LEU A 233 -2.90 -23.44 -10.44
N ASN A 234 -3.62 -24.49 -10.89
CA ASN A 234 -3.24 -25.34 -12.02
C ASN A 234 -4.39 -25.54 -13.01
N ALA A 235 -4.06 -26.16 -14.16
CA ALA A 235 -5.00 -26.38 -15.23
C ALA A 235 -6.16 -27.29 -14.82
N ASP A 236 -5.90 -28.37 -14.08
CA ASP A 236 -6.96 -29.31 -13.66
C ASP A 236 -8.02 -28.63 -12.79
N GLN A 237 -7.62 -27.68 -11.95
CA GLN A 237 -8.56 -26.91 -11.12
C GLN A 237 -9.43 -25.99 -11.96
N ILE A 238 -8.87 -25.29 -12.94
CA ILE A 238 -9.65 -24.39 -13.82
C ILE A 238 -10.56 -25.21 -14.74
N GLU A 239 -10.09 -26.31 -15.32
CA GLU A 239 -10.94 -27.19 -16.14
C GLU A 239 -12.07 -27.81 -15.29
N ASN A 240 -11.81 -28.22 -14.06
CA ASN A 240 -12.84 -28.70 -13.14
C ASN A 240 -13.92 -27.65 -12.85
N ILE A 241 -13.53 -26.37 -12.70
CA ILE A 241 -14.50 -25.27 -12.58
C ILE A 241 -15.36 -25.18 -13.82
N ILE A 242 -14.75 -25.20 -15.02
CA ILE A 242 -15.46 -25.07 -16.30
C ILE A 242 -16.43 -26.25 -16.52
N GLU A 243 -16.03 -27.46 -16.11
CA GLU A 243 -16.86 -28.67 -16.24
C GLU A 243 -18.07 -28.63 -15.28
N HIS A 244 -17.89 -28.25 -14.02
CA HIS A 244 -18.96 -28.26 -13.02
C HIS A 244 -19.80 -26.98 -13.02
N HIS A 245 -19.29 -25.90 -13.58
CA HIS A 245 -19.96 -24.60 -13.72
C HIS A 245 -19.91 -24.10 -15.19
N PRO A 246 -20.55 -24.82 -16.14
CA PRO A 246 -20.48 -24.47 -17.57
C PRO A 246 -21.13 -23.12 -17.92
N ASP A 247 -21.93 -22.60 -17.00
CA ASP A 247 -22.57 -21.29 -17.05
C ASP A 247 -21.63 -20.12 -16.71
N VAL A 248 -20.48 -20.39 -16.09
CA VAL A 248 -19.48 -19.37 -15.78
C VAL A 248 -18.84 -18.83 -17.05
N THR A 249 -18.83 -17.54 -17.19
CA THR A 249 -18.29 -16.82 -18.35
C THR A 249 -17.23 -15.77 -17.97
N ALA A 250 -17.04 -15.50 -16.68
CA ALA A 250 -16.01 -14.57 -16.21
C ALA A 250 -15.37 -15.03 -14.92
N PHE A 251 -14.06 -14.79 -14.82
CA PHE A 251 -13.26 -14.98 -13.62
C PHE A 251 -12.92 -13.62 -12.99
N ILE A 252 -13.11 -13.50 -11.67
CA ILE A 252 -12.73 -12.34 -10.89
C ILE A 252 -11.66 -12.78 -9.90
N ALA A 253 -10.50 -12.16 -9.96
CA ALA A 253 -9.38 -12.54 -9.13
C ALA A 253 -9.17 -11.56 -7.97
N THR A 254 -8.68 -12.07 -6.83
CA THR A 254 -8.38 -11.27 -5.65
C THR A 254 -7.31 -10.20 -5.92
N ASN A 255 -6.40 -10.44 -6.87
CA ASN A 255 -5.46 -9.45 -7.40
C ASN A 255 -4.95 -9.86 -8.80
N ASP A 256 -4.15 -8.99 -9.40
CA ASP A 256 -3.68 -9.15 -10.78
C ASP A 256 -2.78 -10.38 -10.97
N ILE A 257 -1.97 -10.75 -9.99
CA ILE A 257 -1.10 -11.92 -10.10
C ILE A 257 -1.93 -13.22 -10.23
N TRP A 258 -3.05 -13.31 -9.50
CA TRP A 258 -4.00 -14.42 -9.65
C TRP A 258 -4.73 -14.37 -10.99
N ALA A 259 -5.14 -13.18 -11.43
CA ALA A 259 -5.78 -12.98 -12.72
C ALA A 259 -4.85 -13.39 -13.88
N LEU A 260 -3.60 -12.96 -13.85
CA LEU A 260 -2.59 -13.33 -14.84
C LEU A 260 -2.33 -14.85 -14.87
N ARG A 261 -2.34 -15.50 -13.70
CA ARG A 261 -2.22 -16.95 -13.62
C ARG A 261 -3.43 -17.66 -14.23
N VAL A 262 -4.66 -17.17 -14.00
CA VAL A 262 -5.86 -17.67 -14.67
C VAL A 262 -5.75 -17.51 -16.18
N MET A 263 -5.36 -16.33 -16.68
CA MET A 263 -5.19 -16.09 -18.11
C MET A 263 -4.16 -17.02 -18.74
N GLN A 264 -3.03 -17.23 -18.05
CA GLN A 264 -2.00 -18.16 -18.48
C GLN A 264 -2.56 -19.59 -18.62
N ILE A 265 -3.28 -20.10 -17.62
CA ILE A 265 -3.86 -21.44 -17.63
C ILE A 265 -4.91 -21.56 -18.74
N LEU A 266 -5.79 -20.56 -18.90
CA LEU A 266 -6.77 -20.54 -19.98
C LEU A 266 -6.08 -20.65 -21.36
N HIS A 267 -5.01 -19.90 -21.57
CA HIS A 267 -4.22 -19.96 -22.78
C HIS A 267 -3.57 -21.35 -23.00
N GLU A 268 -2.94 -21.91 -21.96
CA GLU A 268 -2.30 -23.24 -21.99
C GLU A 268 -3.32 -24.37 -22.30
N THR A 269 -4.58 -24.20 -21.90
CA THR A 269 -5.68 -25.14 -22.14
C THR A 269 -6.46 -24.83 -23.44
N GLY A 270 -5.99 -23.86 -24.23
CA GLY A 270 -6.59 -23.52 -25.54
C GLY A 270 -7.84 -22.66 -25.43
N ARG A 271 -8.10 -22.06 -24.27
CA ARG A 271 -9.21 -21.12 -24.05
C ARG A 271 -8.75 -19.70 -24.35
N LYS A 272 -9.66 -18.90 -24.88
CA LYS A 272 -9.36 -17.52 -25.28
C LYS A 272 -9.92 -16.51 -24.30
N VAL A 273 -9.09 -15.51 -23.94
CA VAL A 273 -9.50 -14.32 -23.22
C VAL A 273 -9.44 -13.16 -24.22
N PRO A 274 -10.54 -12.41 -24.43
CA PRO A 274 -11.82 -12.46 -23.70
C PRO A 274 -12.90 -13.35 -24.34
N ASP A 275 -12.66 -14.00 -25.49
CA ASP A 275 -13.70 -14.65 -26.32
C ASP A 275 -14.46 -15.77 -25.59
N ASP A 276 -13.74 -16.63 -24.84
CA ASP A 276 -14.34 -17.72 -24.07
C ASP A 276 -14.62 -17.29 -22.62
N PHE A 277 -13.73 -16.52 -22.04
CA PHE A 277 -13.84 -16.03 -20.66
C PHE A 277 -13.33 -14.61 -20.53
N SER A 278 -14.08 -13.75 -19.85
CA SER A 278 -13.57 -12.49 -19.34
C SER A 278 -12.80 -12.72 -18.05
N VAL A 279 -11.74 -11.93 -17.84
CA VAL A 279 -10.94 -11.97 -16.61
C VAL A 279 -10.75 -10.56 -16.05
N VAL A 280 -10.99 -10.40 -14.75
CA VAL A 280 -10.80 -9.14 -14.02
C VAL A 280 -9.85 -9.36 -12.86
N GLY A 281 -8.85 -8.50 -12.76
CA GLY A 281 -7.91 -8.44 -11.65
C GLY A 281 -8.24 -7.34 -10.65
N PHE A 282 -7.34 -7.16 -9.70
CA PHE A 282 -7.36 -6.11 -8.71
C PHE A 282 -5.92 -5.66 -8.45
N ASP A 283 -5.68 -4.39 -8.18
CA ASP A 283 -4.42 -3.70 -7.93
C ASP A 283 -3.96 -2.79 -9.07
N ASN A 284 -4.19 -3.18 -10.32
CA ASN A 284 -3.71 -2.48 -11.52
C ASN A 284 -2.18 -2.32 -11.52
N ILE A 285 -1.46 -3.45 -11.33
CA ILE A 285 0.00 -3.48 -11.38
C ILE A 285 0.50 -3.31 -12.82
N THR A 286 1.76 -2.94 -12.98
CA THR A 286 2.39 -2.71 -14.30
C THR A 286 2.23 -3.92 -15.25
N ALA A 287 2.31 -5.15 -14.72
CA ALA A 287 2.13 -6.35 -15.52
C ALA A 287 0.75 -6.46 -16.18
N SER A 288 -0.29 -5.86 -15.58
CA SER A 288 -1.66 -5.87 -16.13
C SER A 288 -1.79 -5.07 -17.41
N GLU A 289 -0.96 -4.06 -17.61
CA GLU A 289 -0.95 -3.22 -18.80
C GLU A 289 -0.20 -3.87 -19.96
N VAL A 290 0.88 -4.59 -19.67
CA VAL A 290 1.80 -5.12 -20.69
C VAL A 290 1.56 -6.58 -21.06
N CYS A 291 0.67 -7.30 -20.37
CA CYS A 291 0.30 -8.68 -20.74
C CYS A 291 -0.60 -8.71 -22.00
N ILE A 292 -0.72 -9.89 -22.63
CA ILE A 292 -1.53 -10.07 -23.85
C ILE A 292 -2.53 -11.20 -23.63
N PRO A 293 -3.87 -10.90 -23.72
CA PRO A 293 -4.46 -9.56 -23.81
C PRO A 293 -4.20 -8.75 -22.54
N SER A 294 -4.26 -7.40 -22.64
CA SER A 294 -4.07 -6.54 -21.46
C SER A 294 -5.18 -6.75 -20.45
N LEU A 295 -4.80 -6.84 -19.15
CA LEU A 295 -5.71 -7.19 -18.06
C LEU A 295 -6.52 -5.98 -17.58
N SER A 296 -7.84 -6.13 -17.63
CA SER A 296 -8.77 -5.24 -16.93
C SER A 296 -8.63 -5.43 -15.43
N SER A 297 -8.40 -4.37 -14.69
CA SER A 297 -8.10 -4.46 -13.27
C SER A 297 -8.73 -3.31 -12.49
N ILE A 298 -9.05 -3.55 -11.23
CA ILE A 298 -9.53 -2.54 -10.31
C ILE A 298 -8.30 -1.84 -9.70
N ARG A 299 -8.10 -0.57 -10.07
CA ARG A 299 -6.99 0.25 -9.58
C ARG A 299 -7.23 0.69 -8.13
N GLN A 300 -6.26 0.42 -7.27
CA GLN A 300 -6.20 1.03 -5.95
C GLN A 300 -5.67 2.47 -6.02
N PRO A 301 -6.28 3.43 -5.31
CA PRO A 301 -5.86 4.83 -5.31
C PRO A 301 -4.70 5.08 -4.33
N VAL A 302 -3.59 4.36 -4.50
CA VAL A 302 -2.45 4.35 -3.55
C VAL A 302 -1.82 5.72 -3.38
N LYS A 303 -1.63 6.44 -4.51
CA LYS A 303 -1.08 7.79 -4.51
C LYS A 303 -2.02 8.77 -3.80
N GLU A 304 -3.29 8.73 -4.16
CA GLU A 304 -4.33 9.60 -3.61
C GLU A 304 -4.47 9.37 -2.09
N ALA A 305 -4.47 8.11 -1.64
CA ALA A 305 -4.52 7.79 -0.22
C ALA A 305 -3.29 8.30 0.56
N ALA A 306 -2.09 8.17 -0.03
CA ALA A 306 -0.87 8.70 0.55
C ALA A 306 -0.91 10.24 0.66
N GLU A 307 -1.40 10.95 -0.38
CA GLU A 307 -1.55 12.39 -0.38
C GLU A 307 -2.53 12.86 0.72
N GLU A 308 -3.66 12.17 0.88
CA GLU A 308 -4.65 12.54 1.89
C GLU A 308 -4.14 12.31 3.33
N VAL A 309 -3.45 11.19 3.61
CA VAL A 309 -2.90 10.96 4.94
C VAL A 309 -1.76 11.96 5.26
N ILE A 310 -0.96 12.37 4.26
CA ILE A 310 0.05 13.41 4.42
C ILE A 310 -0.59 14.76 4.79
N LYS A 311 -1.67 15.16 4.11
CA LYS A 311 -2.43 16.37 4.46
C LYS A 311 -2.93 16.31 5.90
N MET A 312 -3.48 15.18 6.31
CA MET A 312 -3.95 14.95 7.67
C MET A 312 -2.82 15.08 8.69
N LEU A 313 -1.67 14.46 8.41
CA LEU A 313 -0.44 14.58 9.21
C LEU A 313 0.02 16.03 9.34
N MET A 314 0.10 16.76 8.22
CA MET A 314 0.57 18.15 8.21
C MET A 314 -0.40 19.09 8.92
N ASN A 315 -1.71 18.84 8.89
CA ASN A 315 -2.69 19.60 9.65
C ASN A 315 -2.43 19.46 11.16
N GLU A 316 -2.18 18.24 11.64
CA GLU A 316 -1.97 17.99 13.07
C GLU A 316 -0.55 18.40 13.51
N LEU A 317 0.48 18.01 12.78
CA LEU A 317 1.87 18.25 13.19
C LEU A 317 2.32 19.67 12.91
N GLU A 318 1.93 20.29 11.79
CA GLU A 318 2.45 21.59 11.34
C GLU A 318 1.43 22.73 11.46
N GLY A 319 0.22 22.44 11.97
CA GLY A 319 -0.85 23.44 12.05
C GLY A 319 -1.29 23.95 10.67
N LYS A 320 -1.14 23.14 9.62
CA LYS A 320 -1.68 23.44 8.29
C LYS A 320 -3.20 23.26 8.30
N ASN A 321 -3.86 23.73 7.27
CA ASN A 321 -5.32 23.59 7.12
C ASN A 321 -5.64 23.11 5.70
N PHE A 322 -5.13 21.94 5.32
CA PHE A 322 -5.45 21.33 4.05
C PHE A 322 -6.82 20.65 4.12
N PRO A 323 -7.65 20.76 3.10
CA PRO A 323 -8.86 19.94 2.99
C PRO A 323 -8.46 18.47 2.81
N VAL A 324 -9.04 17.58 3.63
CA VAL A 324 -8.76 16.14 3.63
C VAL A 324 -9.98 15.38 3.14
N GLN A 325 -9.79 14.47 2.20
CA GLN A 325 -10.78 13.49 1.79
C GLN A 325 -10.53 12.20 2.59
N ASN A 326 -11.46 11.88 3.49
CA ASN A 326 -11.33 10.67 4.32
C ASN A 326 -11.64 9.37 3.56
N GLU A 327 -12.16 9.46 2.34
CA GLU A 327 -12.49 8.31 1.50
C GLU A 327 -11.95 8.52 0.09
N VAL A 328 -11.22 7.52 -0.42
CA VAL A 328 -10.67 7.47 -1.78
C VAL A 328 -11.14 6.21 -2.50
N PRO A 329 -11.87 6.33 -3.64
CA PRO A 329 -12.46 5.18 -4.29
C PRO A 329 -11.49 4.44 -5.20
N CYS A 330 -11.54 3.11 -5.19
CA CYS A 330 -11.02 2.29 -6.28
C CYS A 330 -11.82 2.50 -7.56
N ARG A 331 -11.22 2.24 -8.73
CA ARG A 331 -11.87 2.39 -10.04
C ARG A 331 -11.49 1.25 -10.97
N LEU A 332 -12.43 0.82 -11.81
CA LEU A 332 -12.12 -0.13 -12.86
C LEU A 332 -11.30 0.52 -13.98
N VAL A 333 -10.17 -0.07 -14.32
CA VAL A 333 -9.41 0.20 -15.54
C VAL A 333 -9.74 -0.91 -16.53
N LYS A 334 -10.68 -0.63 -17.43
CA LYS A 334 -11.11 -1.59 -18.47
C LYS A 334 -10.05 -1.69 -19.56
N ARG A 335 -9.69 -2.94 -19.93
CA ARG A 335 -8.74 -3.30 -21.00
C ARG A 335 -9.30 -4.47 -21.82
N ASP A 336 -8.40 -5.22 -22.47
CA ASP A 336 -8.74 -6.23 -23.48
C ASP A 336 -9.19 -7.58 -22.88
N SER A 337 -9.01 -7.84 -21.60
CA SER A 337 -9.41 -9.10 -20.94
C SER A 337 -10.91 -9.21 -20.65
N ILE A 338 -11.69 -8.16 -20.93
CA ILE A 338 -13.16 -8.14 -20.79
C ILE A 338 -13.79 -8.03 -22.18
N GLY A 339 -14.65 -9.00 -22.53
CA GLY A 339 -15.43 -9.06 -23.77
C GLY A 339 -16.91 -9.31 -23.50
N LYS A 340 -17.69 -9.59 -24.55
CA LYS A 340 -19.09 -10.05 -24.40
C LYS A 340 -19.11 -11.47 -23.84
N ALA A 341 -20.10 -11.77 -23.03
CA ALA A 341 -20.31 -13.14 -22.58
C ALA A 341 -20.50 -14.09 -23.77
N ARG A 342 -19.84 -15.25 -23.73
CA ARG A 342 -19.99 -16.23 -24.79
C ARG A 342 -21.42 -16.77 -24.84
N THR A 343 -21.92 -17.02 -26.04
CA THR A 343 -23.23 -17.64 -26.29
C THR A 343 -23.12 -19.10 -26.72
N HIS A 344 -21.90 -19.56 -27.02
CA HIS A 344 -21.63 -20.92 -27.47
C HIS A 344 -21.23 -21.83 -26.29
N GLN A 345 -21.59 -23.13 -26.40
CA GLN A 345 -21.11 -24.13 -25.46
C GLN A 345 -19.65 -24.45 -25.75
N LEU A 346 -18.84 -24.56 -24.70
CA LEU A 346 -17.44 -24.96 -24.82
C LEU A 346 -17.36 -26.41 -25.21
N LYS A 347 -16.54 -26.73 -26.22
CA LYS A 347 -16.22 -28.12 -26.57
C LYS A 347 -15.21 -28.66 -25.56
N PHE A 348 -15.59 -29.68 -24.82
CA PHE A 348 -14.67 -30.40 -23.93
C PHE A 348 -13.88 -31.40 -24.79
N THR A 349 -12.59 -31.16 -24.94
CA THR A 349 -11.70 -32.16 -25.51
C THR A 349 -11.30 -33.11 -24.38
N ILE A 350 -11.95 -34.29 -24.30
CA ILE A 350 -11.52 -35.37 -23.40
C ILE A 350 -10.11 -35.76 -23.84
N LYS A 351 -9.09 -35.25 -23.17
CA LYS A 351 -7.73 -35.79 -23.29
C LYS A 351 -7.78 -37.22 -22.78
N GLY A 352 -7.79 -38.17 -23.69
CA GLY A 352 -7.77 -39.60 -23.39
C GLY A 352 -6.66 -39.88 -22.38
N LYS A 353 -7.02 -40.52 -21.26
CA LYS A 353 -6.08 -41.17 -20.37
C LYS A 353 -5.15 -42.03 -21.20
N LYS A 354 -3.93 -41.63 -21.45
CA LYS A 354 -2.89 -42.57 -21.85
C LYS A 354 -2.70 -43.53 -20.67
N GLN A 355 -3.30 -44.72 -20.81
CA GLN A 355 -2.91 -45.87 -20.00
C GLN A 355 -1.42 -46.11 -20.22
N LYS A 356 -0.66 -46.05 -19.17
CA LYS A 356 0.59 -46.80 -19.00
C LYS A 356 0.56 -47.42 -17.60
#